data_cd4218501edd257d8e6b29b76cd432e8
#
_entry.id   cd4218501edd257d8e6b29b76cd432e8
#
_cell.length_a   1.000
_cell.length_b   1.000
_cell.length_c   1.000
_cell.angle_alpha   90.00
_cell.angle_beta   90.00
_cell.angle_gamma   90.00
#
_symmetry.space_group_name_H-M   'P 1'
#
loop_
_entity.id
_entity.type
_entity.pdbx_description
1 polymer ?
#
loop_
_entity_poly.entity_id
_entity_poly.type
_entity_poly.pdbx_seq_one_letter_code
_entity_poly.pdbx_strand_id
1 'polypeptide(L)'
;GIGEAAFYGPKLDIQYKNVFGKEDTLVTIQIDMLLAERFGMYYKDKDGQKKLPYIIHRTSLGCYERTLAYMIEHFGGAMPLWLAPEQVRLVPIADRHLDYAYEVKKQLEAAGLRVEVDDRAEKVGYKIRQATMEKVPYMLTIGDKECDEKTVAVRKRTGEDLGSMQMEDLIAMLTEEVRTKKMLFRSSEKLKEKKCTTNFLQRKRKLKQLLFREQTARATLL
;
A
#
# COMPACT_ATOMS: atom_id res chain seq x y z
N GLY A 1 -13.71 -12.96 20.31
CA GLY A 1 -13.88 -13.26 21.74
C GLY A 1 -15.35 -13.51 22.06
N ILE A 2 -15.61 -14.15 23.17
CA ILE A 2 -16.99 -14.36 23.67
C ILE A 2 -17.53 -13.00 24.13
N GLY A 3 -18.75 -12.62 23.69
CA GLY A 3 -19.38 -11.34 24.03
C GLY A 3 -18.95 -10.13 23.20
N GLU A 4 -18.04 -10.29 22.23
CA GLU A 4 -17.57 -9.19 21.36
C GLU A 4 -18.32 -9.11 20.02
N ALA A 5 -19.16 -10.09 19.72
CA ALA A 5 -19.98 -10.09 18.51
C ALA A 5 -21.05 -9.00 18.58
N ALA A 6 -21.48 -8.50 17.41
CA ALA A 6 -22.64 -7.65 17.32
C ALA A 6 -23.92 -8.46 17.68
N PHE A 7 -24.97 -7.79 18.18
CA PHE A 7 -26.22 -8.44 18.56
C PHE A 7 -26.95 -9.11 17.37
N TYR A 8 -26.62 -8.69 16.14
CA TYR A 8 -27.23 -9.20 14.89
C TYR A 8 -26.46 -10.36 14.27
N GLY A 9 -25.28 -10.72 14.78
CA GLY A 9 -24.55 -11.88 14.28
C GLY A 9 -23.02 -11.81 14.49
N PRO A 10 -22.30 -12.84 14.06
CA PRO A 10 -20.85 -12.93 14.22
C PRO A 10 -20.10 -11.94 13.30
N LYS A 11 -18.90 -11.55 13.73
CA LYS A 11 -17.99 -10.71 12.96
C LYS A 11 -16.56 -11.26 12.94
N LEU A 12 -15.83 -10.95 11.87
CA LEU A 12 -14.40 -11.15 11.73
C LEU A 12 -13.75 -9.78 11.59
N ASP A 13 -12.90 -9.42 12.55
CA ASP A 13 -12.11 -8.20 12.52
C ASP A 13 -10.66 -8.51 12.15
N ILE A 14 -10.10 -7.77 11.19
CA ILE A 14 -8.68 -7.75 10.89
C ILE A 14 -8.09 -6.57 11.64
N GLN A 15 -7.23 -6.88 12.62
CA GLN A 15 -6.62 -5.90 13.49
C GLN A 15 -5.14 -5.72 13.20
N TYR A 16 -4.64 -4.53 13.46
CA TYR A 16 -3.22 -4.22 13.45
C TYR A 16 -2.83 -3.55 14.79
N LYS A 17 -1.55 -3.65 15.12
CA LYS A 17 -0.98 -2.92 16.27
C LYS A 17 -0.42 -1.59 15.79
N ASN A 18 -0.94 -0.50 16.36
CA ASN A 18 -0.42 0.84 16.11
C ASN A 18 0.93 1.05 16.84
N VAL A 19 1.55 2.23 16.66
CA VAL A 19 2.86 2.56 17.23
C VAL A 19 2.88 2.51 18.78
N PHE A 20 1.73 2.65 19.43
CA PHE A 20 1.57 2.55 20.88
C PHE A 20 1.30 1.12 21.36
N GLY A 21 1.28 0.14 20.46
CA GLY A 21 1.00 -1.26 20.75
C GLY A 21 -0.48 -1.60 20.97
N LYS A 22 -1.38 -0.63 20.76
CA LYS A 22 -2.84 -0.85 20.82
C LYS A 22 -3.31 -1.52 19.53
N GLU A 23 -4.26 -2.44 19.67
CA GLU A 23 -4.92 -3.09 18.54
C GLU A 23 -6.08 -2.24 18.03
N ASP A 24 -6.01 -1.87 16.75
CA ASP A 24 -7.05 -1.14 16.03
C ASP A 24 -7.59 -1.98 14.89
N THR A 25 -8.92 -1.94 14.68
CA THR A 25 -9.56 -2.68 13.60
C THR A 25 -9.39 -1.95 12.28
N LEU A 26 -8.84 -2.63 11.28
CA LEU A 26 -8.67 -2.10 9.93
C LEU A 26 -9.86 -2.45 9.03
N VAL A 27 -10.26 -3.72 9.03
CA VAL A 27 -11.32 -4.27 8.18
C VAL A 27 -12.24 -5.16 9.00
N THR A 28 -13.54 -5.08 8.75
CA THR A 28 -14.55 -5.94 9.39
C THR A 28 -15.38 -6.65 8.32
N ILE A 29 -15.67 -7.92 8.56
CA ILE A 29 -16.66 -8.71 7.84
C ILE A 29 -17.69 -9.17 8.86
N GLN A 30 -18.96 -8.85 8.64
CA GLN A 30 -20.06 -9.17 9.56
C GLN A 30 -21.10 -9.99 8.83
N ILE A 31 -21.65 -10.99 9.52
CA ILE A 31 -22.83 -11.74 9.06
C ILE A 31 -24.01 -11.23 9.87
N ASP A 32 -25.00 -10.68 9.19
CA ASP A 32 -26.22 -10.15 9.79
C ASP A 32 -27.39 -11.12 9.54
N MET A 33 -27.95 -11.62 10.60
CA MET A 33 -29.04 -12.60 10.60
C MET A 33 -30.40 -11.97 10.94
N LEU A 34 -30.43 -10.65 11.27
CA LEU A 34 -31.60 -9.98 11.81
C LEU A 34 -32.23 -8.99 10.81
N LEU A 35 -31.44 -8.24 10.09
CA LEU A 35 -31.94 -7.17 9.24
C LEU A 35 -32.83 -7.68 8.08
N ALA A 36 -32.54 -8.87 7.56
CA ALA A 36 -33.34 -9.45 6.47
C ALA A 36 -34.80 -9.63 6.90
N GLU A 37 -35.05 -10.09 8.12
CA GLU A 37 -36.41 -10.22 8.66
C GLU A 37 -37.08 -8.86 8.86
N ARG A 38 -36.35 -7.90 9.46
CA ARG A 38 -36.87 -6.55 9.71
C ARG A 38 -37.23 -5.78 8.46
N PHE A 39 -36.54 -6.00 7.37
CA PHE A 39 -36.82 -5.39 6.06
C PHE A 39 -37.74 -6.22 5.18
N GLY A 40 -38.23 -7.36 5.67
CA GLY A 40 -39.12 -8.24 4.90
C GLY A 40 -38.43 -8.84 3.66
N MET A 41 -37.07 -8.98 3.71
CA MET A 41 -36.31 -9.54 2.59
C MET A 41 -36.49 -11.05 2.52
N TYR A 42 -36.60 -11.58 1.30
CA TYR A 42 -36.62 -13.01 1.06
C TYR A 42 -36.01 -13.35 -0.29
N TYR A 43 -35.54 -14.58 -0.42
CA TYR A 43 -35.22 -15.16 -1.72
C TYR A 43 -36.07 -16.42 -1.95
N LYS A 44 -36.26 -16.78 -3.21
CA LYS A 44 -36.86 -18.06 -3.57
C LYS A 44 -35.77 -19.13 -3.70
N ASP A 45 -35.88 -20.17 -2.90
CA ASP A 45 -34.98 -21.31 -2.99
C ASP A 45 -35.34 -22.23 -4.19
N LYS A 46 -34.53 -23.23 -4.44
CA LYS A 46 -34.72 -24.21 -5.52
C LYS A 46 -36.10 -24.89 -5.47
N ASP A 47 -36.65 -25.02 -4.29
CA ASP A 47 -38.00 -25.58 -4.03
C ASP A 47 -39.11 -24.56 -4.21
N GLY A 48 -38.83 -23.36 -4.70
CA GLY A 48 -39.79 -22.25 -4.88
C GLY A 48 -40.26 -21.59 -3.58
N GLN A 49 -39.76 -22.05 -2.43
CA GLN A 49 -40.15 -21.52 -1.14
C GLN A 49 -39.38 -20.22 -0.79
N LYS A 50 -40.05 -19.32 -0.07
CA LYS A 50 -39.46 -18.08 0.43
C LYS A 50 -38.56 -18.40 1.64
N LYS A 51 -37.29 -17.99 1.60
CA LYS A 51 -36.34 -18.10 2.71
C LYS A 51 -35.69 -16.76 3.02
N LEU A 52 -35.34 -16.54 4.28
CA LEU A 52 -34.62 -15.32 4.71
C LEU A 52 -33.14 -15.40 4.27
N PRO A 53 -32.62 -14.38 3.60
CA PRO A 53 -31.20 -14.29 3.30
C PRO A 53 -30.39 -13.88 4.54
N TYR A 54 -29.13 -14.26 4.58
CA TYR A 54 -28.15 -13.59 5.44
C TYR A 54 -27.56 -12.39 4.70
N ILE A 55 -27.33 -11.28 5.42
CA ILE A 55 -26.70 -10.09 4.87
C ILE A 55 -25.24 -10.12 5.28
N ILE A 56 -24.32 -9.97 4.33
CA ILE A 56 -22.90 -9.88 4.61
C ILE A 56 -22.45 -8.45 4.43
N HIS A 57 -22.09 -7.80 5.55
CA HIS A 57 -21.43 -6.49 5.55
C HIS A 57 -19.92 -6.71 5.44
N ARG A 58 -19.32 -6.15 4.40
CA ARG A 58 -17.89 -6.25 4.18
C ARG A 58 -17.31 -4.89 3.80
N THR A 59 -16.24 -4.49 4.47
CA THR A 59 -15.38 -3.39 4.03
C THR A 59 -14.10 -3.95 3.43
N SER A 60 -13.58 -3.30 2.39
CA SER A 60 -12.29 -3.68 1.77
C SER A 60 -11.12 -2.90 2.38
N LEU A 61 -11.30 -1.61 2.63
CA LEU A 61 -10.30 -0.72 3.22
C LEU A 61 -10.71 -0.18 4.60
N GLY A 62 -11.95 -0.40 5.02
CA GLY A 62 -12.51 0.25 6.20
C GLY A 62 -12.71 1.75 5.97
N CYS A 63 -12.14 2.56 6.85
CA CYS A 63 -12.13 4.02 6.73
C CYS A 63 -10.81 4.47 6.04
N TYR A 64 -10.89 5.33 5.04
CA TYR A 64 -9.72 5.82 4.31
C TYR A 64 -8.73 6.53 5.22
N GLU A 65 -9.22 7.37 6.12
CA GLU A 65 -8.41 8.15 7.04
C GLU A 65 -7.63 7.24 8.00
N ARG A 66 -8.27 6.22 8.52
CA ARG A 66 -7.63 5.23 9.40
C ARG A 66 -6.56 4.42 8.67
N THR A 67 -6.85 3.99 7.44
CA THR A 67 -5.90 3.26 6.60
C THR A 67 -4.69 4.13 6.26
N LEU A 68 -4.92 5.40 5.90
CA LEU A 68 -3.85 6.36 5.63
C LEU A 68 -3.00 6.63 6.87
N ALA A 69 -3.64 6.85 8.03
CA ALA A 69 -2.92 7.03 9.30
C ALA A 69 -2.05 5.82 9.62
N TYR A 70 -2.57 4.61 9.47
CA TYR A 70 -1.80 3.39 9.63
C TYR A 70 -0.59 3.33 8.69
N MET A 71 -0.77 3.67 7.41
CA MET A 71 0.34 3.66 6.45
C MET A 71 1.41 4.69 6.82
N ILE A 72 1.01 5.90 7.21
CA ILE A 72 1.95 6.95 7.67
C ILE A 72 2.74 6.48 8.88
N GLU A 73 2.09 5.88 9.87
CA GLU A 73 2.75 5.31 11.04
C GLU A 73 3.69 4.16 10.67
N HIS A 74 3.19 3.21 9.87
CA HIS A 74 3.93 2.00 9.49
C HIS A 74 5.21 2.32 8.72
N PHE A 75 5.13 3.21 7.75
CA PHE A 75 6.28 3.63 6.94
C PHE A 75 7.07 4.79 7.57
N GLY A 76 6.58 5.37 8.67
CA GLY A 76 7.14 6.59 9.24
C GLY A 76 7.15 7.74 8.22
N GLY A 77 6.17 7.80 7.34
CA GLY A 77 6.05 8.74 6.21
C GLY A 77 6.94 8.41 5.00
N ALA A 78 7.87 7.45 5.09
CA ALA A 78 8.72 7.05 3.98
C ALA A 78 8.02 6.00 3.10
N MET A 79 6.95 6.42 2.42
CA MET A 79 6.14 5.54 1.58
C MET A 79 6.99 4.79 0.55
N PRO A 80 6.66 3.53 0.22
CA PRO A 80 7.25 2.83 -0.92
C PRO A 80 6.89 3.56 -2.23
N LEU A 81 7.67 3.36 -3.29
CA LEU A 81 7.54 4.11 -4.54
C LEU A 81 6.12 4.12 -5.09
N TRP A 82 5.45 2.98 -5.11
CA TRP A 82 4.09 2.85 -5.67
C TRP A 82 3.00 3.60 -4.88
N LEU A 83 3.24 3.90 -3.58
CA LEU A 83 2.33 4.67 -2.70
C LEU A 83 2.76 6.13 -2.52
N ALA A 84 4.00 6.49 -2.82
CA ALA A 84 4.50 7.84 -2.60
C ALA A 84 3.70 8.87 -3.41
N PRO A 85 3.20 9.96 -2.80
CA PRO A 85 2.49 11.03 -3.52
C PRO A 85 3.35 11.64 -4.61
N GLU A 86 4.60 11.91 -4.29
CA GLU A 86 5.67 12.28 -5.20
C GLU A 86 6.68 11.13 -5.25
N GLN A 87 6.93 10.60 -6.44
CA GLN A 87 7.80 9.45 -6.65
C GLN A 87 9.22 9.85 -7.00
N VAL A 88 9.34 10.92 -7.75
CA VAL A 88 10.60 11.43 -8.29
C VAL A 88 10.63 12.95 -8.17
N ARG A 89 11.73 13.50 -7.65
CA ARG A 89 12.03 14.94 -7.69
C ARG A 89 13.20 15.20 -8.62
N LEU A 90 12.97 16.07 -9.59
CA LEU A 90 14.01 16.58 -10.48
C LEU A 90 14.69 17.79 -9.80
N VAL A 91 16.00 17.77 -9.77
CA VAL A 91 16.83 18.79 -9.12
C VAL A 91 17.80 19.38 -10.16
N PRO A 92 17.35 20.35 -10.97
CA PRO A 92 18.23 21.06 -11.86
C PRO A 92 19.25 21.89 -11.08
N ILE A 93 20.52 21.86 -11.54
CA ILE A 93 21.65 22.54 -10.88
C ILE A 93 21.58 24.06 -11.14
N ALA A 94 21.16 24.47 -12.33
CA ALA A 94 21.02 25.86 -12.73
C ALA A 94 19.80 26.03 -13.65
N ASP A 95 19.36 27.28 -13.81
CA ASP A 95 18.17 27.61 -14.61
C ASP A 95 18.25 27.14 -16.06
N ARG A 96 19.45 27.11 -16.65
CA ARG A 96 19.68 26.60 -18.02
C ARG A 96 19.35 25.11 -18.18
N HIS A 97 19.22 24.35 -17.10
CA HIS A 97 18.87 22.92 -17.12
C HIS A 97 17.36 22.68 -16.97
N LEU A 98 16.56 23.75 -16.74
CA LEU A 98 15.11 23.62 -16.52
C LEU A 98 14.39 23.04 -17.74
N ASP A 99 14.75 23.47 -18.95
CA ASP A 99 14.11 22.96 -20.16
C ASP A 99 14.25 21.42 -20.28
N TYR A 100 15.46 20.91 -20.06
CA TYR A 100 15.70 19.47 -20.04
C TYR A 100 15.01 18.78 -18.86
N ALA A 101 14.97 19.42 -17.68
CA ALA A 101 14.24 18.87 -16.54
C ALA A 101 12.74 18.72 -16.83
N TYR A 102 12.12 19.67 -17.49
CA TYR A 102 10.71 19.56 -17.89
C TYR A 102 10.48 18.53 -19.01
N GLU A 103 11.45 18.34 -19.91
CA GLU A 103 11.41 17.26 -20.89
C GLU A 103 11.44 15.89 -20.19
N VAL A 104 12.35 15.69 -19.24
CA VAL A 104 12.46 14.49 -18.40
C VAL A 104 11.17 14.25 -17.58
N LYS A 105 10.61 15.32 -16.97
CA LYS A 105 9.32 15.24 -16.27
C LYS A 105 8.24 14.68 -17.18
N LYS A 106 8.08 15.22 -18.37
CA LYS A 106 7.06 14.79 -19.33
C LYS A 106 7.20 13.32 -19.73
N GLN A 107 8.43 12.83 -19.91
CA GLN A 107 8.67 11.42 -20.23
C GLN A 107 8.30 10.49 -19.08
N LEU A 108 8.66 10.84 -17.84
CA LEU A 108 8.33 10.08 -16.65
C LEU A 108 6.82 10.08 -16.36
N GLU A 109 6.15 11.23 -16.53
CA GLU A 109 4.69 11.33 -16.37
C GLU A 109 3.95 10.50 -17.44
N ALA A 110 4.45 10.46 -18.68
CA ALA A 110 3.91 9.60 -19.72
C ALA A 110 4.02 8.10 -19.38
N ALA A 111 5.02 7.73 -18.57
CA ALA A 111 5.17 6.38 -18.02
C ALA A 111 4.31 6.13 -16.75
N GLY A 112 3.47 7.10 -16.34
CA GLY A 112 2.57 6.98 -15.20
C GLY A 112 3.22 7.27 -13.83
N LEU A 113 4.38 7.92 -13.80
CA LEU A 113 5.06 8.32 -12.57
C LEU A 113 4.65 9.73 -12.14
N ARG A 114 4.61 9.97 -10.83
CA ARG A 114 4.33 11.27 -10.21
C ARG A 114 5.65 12.00 -9.97
N VAL A 115 5.85 13.09 -10.68
CA VAL A 115 7.16 13.77 -10.76
C VAL A 115 7.00 15.26 -10.48
N GLU A 116 7.89 15.81 -9.66
CA GLU A 116 7.97 17.24 -9.42
C GLU A 116 9.36 17.78 -9.78
N VAL A 117 9.39 19.03 -10.26
CA VAL A 117 10.63 19.77 -10.55
C VAL A 117 10.85 20.78 -9.45
N ASP A 118 12.01 20.75 -8.83
CA ASP A 118 12.42 21.78 -7.89
C ASP A 118 13.13 22.91 -8.65
N ASP A 119 12.33 23.85 -9.16
CA ASP A 119 12.78 25.01 -9.94
C ASP A 119 13.19 26.23 -9.09
N ARG A 120 13.18 26.09 -7.75
CA ARG A 120 13.54 27.17 -6.85
C ARG A 120 15.01 27.59 -7.05
N ALA A 121 15.29 28.88 -6.92
CA ALA A 121 16.64 29.43 -6.99
C ALA A 121 17.45 29.13 -5.70
N GLU A 122 17.68 27.84 -5.43
CA GLU A 122 18.35 27.35 -4.22
C GLU A 122 19.54 26.43 -4.58
N LYS A 123 20.49 26.30 -3.66
CA LYS A 123 21.64 25.41 -3.83
C LYS A 123 21.20 23.94 -3.95
N VAL A 124 21.78 23.19 -4.87
CA VAL A 124 21.49 21.77 -5.11
C VAL A 124 21.50 20.93 -3.83
N GLY A 125 22.51 21.13 -2.97
CA GLY A 125 22.62 20.44 -1.69
C GLY A 125 21.43 20.70 -0.76
N TYR A 126 20.86 21.91 -0.79
CA TYR A 126 19.68 22.27 -0.03
C TYR A 126 18.42 21.56 -0.61
N LYS A 127 18.24 21.61 -1.93
CA LYS A 127 17.14 20.91 -2.62
C LYS A 127 17.15 19.41 -2.33
N ILE A 128 18.31 18.75 -2.44
CA ILE A 128 18.48 17.31 -2.13
C ILE A 128 18.15 17.03 -0.67
N ARG A 129 18.67 17.86 0.27
CA ARG A 129 18.39 17.70 1.70
C ARG A 129 16.90 17.81 1.98
N GLN A 130 16.22 18.78 1.38
CA GLN A 130 14.80 18.98 1.57
C GLN A 130 13.99 17.79 1.02
N ALA A 131 14.26 17.36 -0.21
CA ALA A 131 13.63 16.17 -0.79
C ALA A 131 13.85 14.91 0.07
N THR A 132 15.03 14.76 0.69
CA THR A 132 15.32 13.68 1.62
C THR A 132 14.50 13.79 2.91
N MET A 133 14.33 15.00 3.47
CA MET A 133 13.50 15.25 4.65
C MET A 133 12.03 14.99 4.37
N GLU A 134 11.54 15.34 3.19
CA GLU A 134 10.20 15.06 2.68
C GLU A 134 10.00 13.59 2.28
N LYS A 135 11.11 12.81 2.34
CA LYS A 135 11.11 11.35 2.09
C LYS A 135 10.71 10.96 0.68
N VAL A 136 11.02 11.82 -0.29
CA VAL A 136 10.85 11.53 -1.72
C VAL A 136 11.70 10.32 -2.09
N PRO A 137 11.15 9.28 -2.75
CA PRO A 137 11.85 8.03 -3.03
C PRO A 137 13.12 8.20 -3.89
N TYR A 138 13.02 8.98 -4.96
CA TYR A 138 14.10 9.20 -5.91
C TYR A 138 14.30 10.70 -6.20
N MET A 139 15.55 11.09 -6.29
CA MET A 139 15.99 12.41 -6.68
C MET A 139 16.86 12.29 -7.93
N LEU A 140 16.56 13.07 -8.96
CA LEU A 140 17.32 13.11 -10.21
C LEU A 140 18.01 14.46 -10.34
N THR A 141 19.33 14.44 -10.28
CA THR A 141 20.13 15.66 -10.47
C THR A 141 20.42 15.84 -11.95
N ILE A 142 20.27 17.07 -12.44
CA ILE A 142 20.46 17.43 -13.83
C ILE A 142 21.43 18.61 -13.89
N GLY A 143 22.62 18.35 -14.47
CA GLY A 143 23.64 19.33 -14.75
C GLY A 143 24.01 19.38 -16.23
N ASP A 144 25.11 20.08 -16.58
CA ASP A 144 25.55 20.22 -17.97
C ASP A 144 25.81 18.85 -18.62
N LYS A 145 26.49 17.95 -17.89
CA LYS A 145 26.80 16.59 -18.39
C LYS A 145 25.54 15.80 -18.71
N GLU A 146 24.54 15.83 -17.82
CA GLU A 146 23.29 15.11 -18.01
C GLU A 146 22.50 15.68 -19.20
N CYS A 147 22.55 17.00 -19.41
CA CYS A 147 21.91 17.63 -20.57
C CYS A 147 22.59 17.21 -21.89
N ASP A 148 23.92 17.18 -21.93
CA ASP A 148 24.70 16.84 -23.14
C ASP A 148 24.56 15.36 -23.51
N GLU A 149 24.62 14.47 -22.50
CA GLU A 149 24.56 13.02 -22.68
C GLU A 149 23.12 12.47 -22.71
N LYS A 150 22.12 13.33 -22.48
CA LYS A 150 20.69 12.94 -22.35
C LYS A 150 20.45 11.89 -21.29
N THR A 151 21.17 11.99 -20.18
CA THR A 151 21.10 11.12 -19.00
C THR A 151 20.54 11.85 -17.78
N VAL A 152 20.41 11.17 -16.67
CA VAL A 152 20.07 11.75 -15.35
C VAL A 152 20.88 11.07 -14.27
N ALA A 153 21.38 11.85 -13.30
CA ALA A 153 22.08 11.30 -12.12
C ALA A 153 21.05 10.92 -11.05
N VAL A 154 20.95 9.63 -10.72
CA VAL A 154 19.88 9.04 -9.90
C VAL A 154 20.35 8.81 -8.48
N ARG A 155 19.61 9.35 -7.51
CA ARG A 155 19.87 9.16 -6.08
C ARG A 155 18.60 8.71 -5.35
N LYS A 156 18.72 7.70 -4.49
CA LYS A 156 17.64 7.27 -3.60
C LYS A 156 17.61 8.10 -2.31
N ARG A 157 16.45 8.20 -1.67
CA ARG A 157 16.30 8.84 -0.35
C ARG A 157 17.16 8.22 0.74
N THR A 158 17.62 6.98 0.57
CA THR A 158 18.54 6.30 1.49
C THR A 158 19.95 6.84 1.44
N GLY A 159 20.26 7.74 0.50
CA GLY A 159 21.60 8.25 0.22
C GLY A 159 22.37 7.43 -0.80
N GLU A 160 21.85 6.29 -1.24
CA GLU A 160 22.46 5.47 -2.28
C GLU A 160 22.45 6.21 -3.61
N ASP A 161 23.63 6.34 -4.21
CA ASP A 161 23.83 6.93 -5.53
C ASP A 161 23.92 5.81 -6.58
N LEU A 162 23.03 5.85 -7.56
CA LEU A 162 22.99 4.86 -8.65
C LEU A 162 23.79 5.32 -9.88
N GLY A 163 24.35 6.54 -9.83
CA GLY A 163 25.08 7.13 -10.95
C GLY A 163 24.17 7.67 -12.06
N SER A 164 24.78 7.98 -13.21
CA SER A 164 24.07 8.45 -14.39
C SER A 164 23.40 7.28 -15.11
N MET A 165 22.13 7.46 -15.50
CA MET A 165 21.32 6.46 -16.19
C MET A 165 20.68 7.06 -17.44
N GLN A 166 20.47 6.23 -18.46
CA GLN A 166 19.63 6.56 -19.61
C GLN A 166 18.16 6.57 -19.20
N MET A 167 17.35 7.37 -19.90
CA MET A 167 15.94 7.54 -19.53
C MET A 167 15.14 6.24 -19.66
N GLU A 168 15.41 5.42 -20.66
CA GLU A 168 14.75 4.15 -20.89
C GLU A 168 14.99 3.17 -19.74
N ASP A 169 16.23 3.07 -19.25
CA ASP A 169 16.62 2.19 -18.16
C ASP A 169 15.99 2.66 -16.84
N LEU A 170 15.97 3.97 -16.59
CA LEU A 170 15.34 4.55 -15.42
C LEU A 170 13.82 4.27 -15.42
N ILE A 171 13.14 4.53 -16.52
CA ILE A 171 11.70 4.28 -16.66
C ILE A 171 11.39 2.80 -16.43
N ALA A 172 12.17 1.90 -17.05
CA ALA A 172 12.00 0.47 -16.89
C ALA A 172 12.17 0.05 -15.41
N MET A 173 13.20 0.56 -14.74
CA MET A 173 13.48 0.29 -13.32
C MET A 173 12.33 0.77 -12.41
N LEU A 174 11.90 2.02 -12.57
CA LEU A 174 10.87 2.61 -11.70
C LEU A 174 9.48 1.99 -11.94
N THR A 175 9.11 1.75 -13.19
CA THR A 175 7.84 1.11 -13.53
C THR A 175 7.78 -0.33 -13.04
N GLU A 176 8.88 -1.08 -13.12
CA GLU A 176 8.96 -2.43 -12.55
C GLU A 176 8.85 -2.43 -11.03
N GLU A 177 9.47 -1.45 -10.34
CA GLU A 177 9.34 -1.31 -8.89
C GLU A 177 7.89 -0.98 -8.49
N VAL A 178 7.22 -0.11 -9.24
CA VAL A 178 5.79 0.20 -9.04
C VAL A 178 4.91 -1.02 -9.30
N ARG A 179 5.15 -1.74 -10.41
CA ARG A 179 4.37 -2.92 -10.82
C ARG A 179 4.48 -4.05 -9.80
N THR A 180 5.68 -4.30 -9.30
CA THR A 180 5.95 -5.35 -8.31
C THR A 180 5.55 -4.94 -6.89
N LYS A 181 5.12 -3.68 -6.69
CA LYS A 181 4.78 -3.12 -5.37
C LYS A 181 5.87 -3.38 -4.35
N LYS A 182 7.13 -3.17 -4.76
CA LYS A 182 8.29 -3.45 -3.93
C LYS A 182 8.21 -2.68 -2.62
N MET A 183 8.32 -3.41 -1.50
CA MET A 183 8.30 -2.85 -0.15
C MET A 183 9.74 -2.67 0.33
N LEU A 184 10.11 -1.45 0.71
CA LEU A 184 11.38 -1.17 1.36
C LEU A 184 11.20 -1.34 2.87
N PHE A 185 11.35 -2.57 3.37
CA PHE A 185 11.35 -2.84 4.80
C PHE A 185 12.69 -2.47 5.44
N ARG A 186 12.65 -1.87 6.62
CA ARG A 186 13.84 -1.79 7.47
C ARG A 186 14.30 -3.21 7.79
N SER A 187 15.60 -3.43 7.81
CA SER A 187 16.21 -4.76 8.02
C SER A 187 15.71 -5.51 9.28
N SER A 188 15.24 -4.78 10.30
CA SER A 188 14.62 -5.32 11.51
C SER A 188 13.20 -5.88 11.31
N GLU A 189 12.51 -5.49 10.24
CA GLU A 189 11.14 -5.93 9.95
C GLU A 189 11.09 -7.18 9.07
N LYS A 190 12.14 -7.43 8.24
CA LYS A 190 12.26 -8.67 7.46
C LYS A 190 12.20 -9.95 8.31
N LEU A 191 12.67 -9.88 9.56
CA LEU A 191 12.58 -11.01 10.50
C LEU A 191 11.17 -11.17 11.08
N LYS A 192 10.42 -10.07 11.27
CA LYS A 192 9.03 -10.12 11.77
C LYS A 192 8.07 -10.60 10.69
N GLU A 193 8.30 -10.23 9.44
CA GLU A 193 7.47 -10.62 8.30
C GLU A 193 7.52 -12.14 8.04
N LYS A 194 8.71 -12.77 8.08
CA LYS A 194 8.84 -14.23 7.99
C LYS A 194 8.04 -14.95 9.08
N LYS A 195 8.02 -14.42 10.31
CA LYS A 195 7.23 -14.99 11.42
C LYS A 195 5.73 -14.75 11.23
N CYS A 196 5.32 -13.60 10.70
CA CYS A 196 3.91 -13.27 10.47
C CYS A 196 3.30 -14.11 9.35
N THR A 197 4.01 -14.29 8.24
CA THR A 197 3.56 -15.11 7.10
C THR A 197 3.44 -16.58 7.49
N THR A 198 4.39 -17.11 8.27
CA THR A 198 4.35 -18.48 8.76
C THR A 198 3.17 -18.69 9.71
N ASN A 199 2.91 -17.76 10.62
CA ASN A 199 1.76 -17.80 11.54
C ASN A 199 0.42 -17.66 10.81
N PHE A 200 0.34 -16.83 9.77
CA PHE A 200 -0.87 -16.66 8.96
C PHE A 200 -1.21 -17.96 8.19
N LEU A 201 -0.22 -18.60 7.59
CA LEU A 201 -0.42 -19.88 6.89
C LEU A 201 -0.81 -21.01 7.85
N GLN A 202 -0.23 -21.07 9.06
CA GLN A 202 -0.63 -22.04 10.09
C GLN A 202 -2.05 -21.79 10.59
N ARG A 203 -2.46 -20.52 10.81
CA ARG A 203 -3.83 -20.17 11.19
C ARG A 203 -4.83 -20.50 10.10
N LYS A 204 -4.48 -20.29 8.82
CA LYS A 204 -5.32 -20.65 7.67
C LYS A 204 -5.54 -22.16 7.55
N ARG A 205 -4.50 -22.97 7.85
CA ARG A 205 -4.62 -24.44 7.92
C ARG A 205 -5.51 -24.90 9.09
N LYS A 206 -5.36 -24.28 10.27
CA LYS A 206 -6.21 -24.57 11.43
C LYS A 206 -7.67 -24.20 11.21
N LEU A 207 -7.94 -23.07 10.56
CA LEU A 207 -9.31 -22.65 10.21
C LEU A 207 -9.98 -23.60 9.21
N LYS A 208 -9.23 -24.06 8.19
CA LYS A 208 -9.73 -25.09 7.26
C LYS A 208 -10.06 -26.40 7.97
N GLN A 209 -9.22 -26.84 8.91
CA GLN A 209 -9.45 -28.04 9.69
C GLN A 209 -10.67 -27.93 10.62
N LEU A 210 -10.91 -26.78 11.23
CA LEU A 210 -12.07 -26.50 12.05
C LEU A 210 -13.37 -26.50 11.23
N LEU A 211 -13.38 -25.82 10.08
CA LEU A 211 -14.53 -25.81 9.17
C LEU A 211 -14.85 -27.21 8.63
N PHE A 212 -13.84 -28.01 8.34
CA PHE A 212 -14.02 -29.39 7.88
C PHE A 212 -14.59 -30.29 8.99
N ARG A 213 -14.16 -30.11 10.25
CA ARG A 213 -14.71 -30.83 11.41
C ARG A 213 -16.16 -30.49 11.72
N GLU A 214 -16.55 -29.24 11.58
CA GLU A 214 -17.96 -28.83 11.76
C GLU A 214 -18.87 -29.38 10.65
N GLN A 215 -18.39 -29.42 9.40
CA GLN A 215 -19.14 -30.03 8.31
C GLN A 215 -19.32 -31.56 8.51
N THR A 216 -18.29 -32.25 9.01
CA THR A 216 -18.38 -33.69 9.30
C THR A 216 -19.29 -33.97 10.49
N ALA A 217 -19.25 -33.16 11.54
CA ALA A 217 -20.10 -33.30 12.70
C ALA A 217 -21.59 -33.05 12.38
N ARG A 218 -21.91 -32.18 11.43
CA ARG A 218 -23.29 -31.96 10.96
C ARG A 218 -23.79 -33.05 10.03
N ALA A 219 -22.89 -33.75 9.31
CA ALA A 219 -23.25 -34.88 8.46
C ALA A 219 -23.50 -36.19 9.26
N THR A 220 -23.08 -36.24 10.53
CA THR A 220 -23.28 -37.40 11.40
C THR A 220 -24.52 -37.27 12.31
N LEU A 221 -25.21 -36.12 12.25
CA LEU A 221 -26.42 -35.84 13.02
C LEU A 221 -27.70 -35.77 12.17
N LEU A 222 -27.61 -36.21 10.92
CA LEU A 222 -28.71 -36.49 10.00
C LEU A 222 -28.72 -37.99 9.63
#